data_1c3996ab852376f6b3eb6f7ad3e8df69
#
_entry.id   1c3996ab852376f6b3eb6f7ad3e8df69
#
_cell.length_a   1.000
_cell.length_b   1.000
_cell.length_c   1.000
_cell.angle_alpha   90.00
_cell.angle_beta   90.00
_cell.angle_gamma   90.00
#
_symmetry.space_group_name_H-M   'P 1'
#
loop_
_entity.id
_entity.type
_entity.pdbx_description
1 polymer ?
#
loop_
_entity_poly.entity_id
_entity_poly.type
_entity_poly.pdbx_seq_one_letter_code
_entity_poly.pdbx_strand_id
1 'polypeptide(L)'
;MSKSMSRRQFLGLVGGSAAVLGLGLVGCGNSGSSSSDSASTGDSSSKKYVIATDTTFAPFEFTDDSNNFVGIDVDILAGAMEVAGLSYDLQSLGFDAAVAAMESGQADGVIAGMSITDARKEKYDFSDPYFDSYVAAAAKDGGDVTDLDGLKGKTVACKTGTQSADWAESIKDQYGFTITYFDSSDMMYQDVTTGNSAACFEDGPVMAYGVSKGNGLKMIATEKDKFSNQYGFAVMKGKNAELLEGFNKGLKELKDSGKYDEILKKYGA
;
A
#
# COMPACT_ATOMS: atom_id res chain seq x y z
N MET A 1 -9.11 44.68 -19.05
CA MET A 1 -10.05 45.18 -18.04
C MET A 1 -10.56 43.97 -17.25
N SER A 2 -9.91 43.75 -16.12
CA SER A 2 -10.15 42.65 -15.21
C SER A 2 -11.22 43.08 -14.18
N LYS A 3 -12.22 42.26 -13.94
CA LYS A 3 -13.14 42.45 -12.82
C LYS A 3 -12.93 41.34 -11.80
N SER A 4 -12.26 41.73 -10.72
CA SER A 4 -12.19 41.03 -9.45
C SER A 4 -13.58 40.86 -8.86
N MET A 5 -13.97 39.65 -8.45
CA MET A 5 -15.17 39.40 -7.66
C MET A 5 -14.79 39.01 -6.22
N SER A 6 -15.23 39.85 -5.31
CA SER A 6 -15.01 39.86 -3.87
C SER A 6 -15.74 38.74 -3.13
N ARG A 7 -15.04 38.11 -2.17
CA ARG A 7 -15.60 37.28 -1.10
C ARG A 7 -16.32 38.18 -0.11
N ARG A 8 -17.66 38.05 0.02
CA ARG A 8 -18.41 38.33 1.25
C ARG A 8 -19.92 38.21 0.96
N GLN A 9 -20.57 37.51 1.86
CA GLN A 9 -22.01 37.47 2.16
C GLN A 9 -22.68 36.12 1.90
N PHE A 10 -22.78 35.38 2.98
CA PHE A 10 -24.02 34.68 3.35
C PHE A 10 -24.00 34.47 4.88
N LEU A 11 -24.58 35.43 5.56
CA LEU A 11 -24.99 35.32 6.96
C LEU A 11 -26.50 35.53 7.00
N GLY A 12 -27.21 34.61 7.65
CA GLY A 12 -28.49 34.94 8.29
C GLY A 12 -29.72 34.34 7.66
N LEU A 13 -30.34 33.38 8.33
CA LEU A 13 -31.72 33.53 8.81
C LEU A 13 -31.99 32.52 9.94
N VAL A 14 -32.30 33.09 11.09
CA VAL A 14 -32.80 32.48 12.31
C VAL A 14 -34.33 32.58 12.29
N GLY A 15 -35.01 31.57 12.84
CA GLY A 15 -36.44 31.63 13.20
C GLY A 15 -37.04 30.22 13.13
N GLY A 16 -37.62 29.58 14.10
CA GLY A 16 -38.18 29.96 15.38
C GLY A 16 -39.37 29.05 15.63
N SER A 17 -39.38 28.41 16.81
CA SER A 17 -40.54 28.01 17.62
C SER A 17 -41.57 26.97 17.10
N ALA A 18 -41.78 25.84 17.81
CA ALA A 18 -42.87 25.75 18.80
C ALA A 18 -42.90 24.36 19.46
N ALA A 19 -42.98 24.39 20.77
CA ALA A 19 -43.21 23.25 21.65
C ALA A 19 -44.69 22.84 21.64
N VAL A 20 -44.96 21.52 21.71
CA VAL A 20 -46.24 21.03 22.24
C VAL A 20 -45.96 19.90 23.22
N LEU A 21 -46.26 20.17 24.47
CA LEU A 21 -46.39 19.25 25.59
C LEU A 21 -47.69 18.43 25.43
N GLY A 22 -47.58 17.12 25.59
CA GLY A 22 -48.74 16.24 25.73
C GLY A 22 -48.43 15.17 26.76
N LEU A 23 -48.83 15.40 28.00
CA LEU A 23 -48.88 14.42 29.08
C LEU A 23 -50.11 13.50 28.86
N GLY A 24 -49.88 12.19 28.99
CA GLY A 24 -50.94 11.18 29.10
C GLY A 24 -50.48 10.01 29.91
N LEU A 25 -50.96 9.97 31.15
CA LEU A 25 -50.72 8.93 32.17
C LEU A 25 -51.76 7.81 32.07
N VAL A 26 -51.34 6.61 32.50
CA VAL A 26 -52.08 5.52 33.20
C VAL A 26 -52.74 4.44 32.36
N GLY A 27 -52.29 3.21 32.64
CA GLY A 27 -52.98 1.96 32.35
C GLY A 27 -52.21 0.74 32.82
N CYS A 28 -52.34 0.38 34.11
CA CYS A 28 -51.93 -0.95 34.62
C CYS A 28 -52.88 -2.02 34.15
N GLY A 29 -52.38 -3.18 33.73
CA GLY A 29 -53.17 -4.38 33.40
C GLY A 29 -52.31 -5.60 33.21
N ASN A 30 -52.14 -6.30 34.19
CA ASN A 30 -51.88 -7.66 34.62
C ASN A 30 -51.79 -8.81 33.56
N SER A 31 -50.74 -9.63 33.72
CA SER A 31 -50.63 -11.10 33.51
C SER A 31 -50.89 -11.72 32.14
N GLY A 32 -49.80 -12.28 31.62
CA GLY A 32 -49.89 -13.30 30.58
C GLY A 32 -48.51 -13.75 30.13
N SER A 33 -47.95 -14.79 30.77
CA SER A 33 -46.76 -15.50 30.31
C SER A 33 -46.97 -16.03 28.90
N SER A 34 -46.12 -15.59 27.97
CA SER A 34 -45.83 -16.30 26.75
C SER A 34 -44.39 -15.99 26.40
N SER A 35 -43.54 -16.95 26.67
CA SER A 35 -42.19 -17.05 26.17
C SER A 35 -42.24 -17.12 24.65
N SER A 36 -42.04 -16.01 23.99
CA SER A 36 -41.64 -15.98 22.60
C SER A 36 -40.13 -15.77 22.56
N ASP A 37 -39.42 -16.85 22.32
CA ASP A 37 -38.04 -16.82 21.84
C ASP A 37 -38.00 -15.97 20.58
N SER A 38 -37.69 -14.67 20.77
CA SER A 38 -37.22 -13.85 19.71
C SER A 38 -35.79 -14.31 19.44
N ALA A 39 -35.63 -15.26 18.54
CA ALA A 39 -34.37 -15.47 17.87
C ALA A 39 -33.97 -14.12 17.26
N SER A 40 -33.09 -13.42 17.95
CA SER A 40 -32.30 -12.33 17.39
C SER A 40 -31.49 -12.96 16.24
N THR A 41 -32.03 -12.89 15.05
CA THR A 41 -31.22 -13.02 13.84
C THR A 41 -30.26 -11.85 13.89
N GLY A 42 -29.12 -12.06 14.54
CA GLY A 42 -27.99 -11.18 14.48
C GLY A 42 -27.64 -11.04 12.99
N ASP A 43 -27.95 -9.89 12.45
CA ASP A 43 -27.36 -9.41 11.22
C ASP A 43 -25.84 -9.33 11.49
N SER A 44 -25.13 -10.44 11.26
CA SER A 44 -23.69 -10.44 11.24
C SER A 44 -23.28 -9.76 9.94
N SER A 45 -23.32 -8.43 9.93
CA SER A 45 -22.58 -7.68 8.93
C SER A 45 -21.13 -8.12 9.09
N SER A 46 -20.66 -8.98 8.19
CA SER A 46 -19.28 -9.42 8.17
C SER A 46 -18.38 -8.18 8.15
N LYS A 47 -17.46 -8.10 9.10
CA LYS A 47 -16.50 -6.98 9.16
C LYS A 47 -15.87 -6.80 7.79
N LYS A 48 -15.93 -5.57 7.25
CA LYS A 48 -15.21 -5.20 6.03
C LYS A 48 -13.86 -4.60 6.44
N TYR A 49 -12.76 -5.27 6.12
CA TYR A 49 -11.43 -4.81 6.43
C TYR A 49 -10.99 -3.69 5.49
N VAL A 50 -10.25 -2.71 5.98
CA VAL A 50 -9.61 -1.67 5.17
C VAL A 50 -8.16 -2.09 4.94
N ILE A 51 -7.79 -2.32 3.68
CA ILE A 51 -6.43 -2.67 3.30
C ILE A 51 -5.83 -1.51 2.52
N ALA A 52 -4.67 -1.03 2.94
CA ALA A 52 -3.96 0.03 2.25
C ALA A 52 -2.85 -0.53 1.35
N THR A 53 -2.57 0.16 0.25
CA THR A 53 -1.56 -0.24 -0.73
C THR A 53 -0.87 0.98 -1.34
N ASP A 54 0.23 0.76 -2.07
CA ASP A 54 0.90 1.80 -2.85
C ASP A 54 0.09 2.16 -4.12
N THR A 55 0.54 3.14 -4.85
CA THR A 55 -0.09 3.66 -6.07
C THR A 55 0.70 3.35 -7.34
N THR A 56 2.04 3.22 -7.22
CA THR A 56 2.98 3.20 -8.36
C THR A 56 4.14 2.22 -8.13
N PHE A 57 3.82 0.93 -8.05
CA PHE A 57 4.82 -0.11 -7.77
C PHE A 57 4.66 -1.32 -8.71
N ALA A 58 4.61 -1.03 -10.02
CA ALA A 58 4.44 -2.07 -11.04
C ALA A 58 5.61 -3.10 -11.03
N PRO A 59 5.32 -4.40 -11.11
CA PRO A 59 4.05 -5.05 -11.47
C PRO A 59 3.16 -5.43 -10.28
N PHE A 60 3.44 -4.97 -9.04
CA PHE A 60 2.73 -5.40 -7.83
C PHE A 60 1.40 -4.66 -7.65
N GLU A 61 1.41 -3.32 -7.71
CA GLU A 61 0.22 -2.47 -7.70
C GLU A 61 0.45 -1.21 -8.52
N PHE A 62 -0.42 -0.98 -9.48
CA PHE A 62 -0.31 0.16 -10.40
C PHE A 62 -1.62 0.37 -11.16
N THR A 63 -1.74 1.52 -11.81
CA THR A 63 -2.83 1.81 -12.74
C THR A 63 -2.40 1.46 -14.16
N ASP A 64 -3.16 0.57 -14.83
CA ASP A 64 -2.90 0.17 -16.21
C ASP A 64 -3.32 1.24 -17.24
N ASP A 65 -3.01 1.03 -18.52
CA ASP A 65 -3.35 1.94 -19.62
C ASP A 65 -4.88 2.12 -19.80
N SER A 66 -5.68 1.23 -19.24
CA SER A 66 -7.15 1.30 -19.25
C SER A 66 -7.71 1.98 -17.99
N ASN A 67 -6.83 2.54 -17.16
CA ASN A 67 -7.15 3.19 -15.89
C ASN A 67 -7.77 2.25 -14.84
N ASN A 68 -7.41 0.96 -14.88
CA ASN A 68 -7.75 0.01 -13.82
C ASN A 68 -6.58 -0.11 -12.84
N PHE A 69 -6.89 -0.20 -11.55
CA PHE A 69 -5.90 -0.50 -10.53
C PHE A 69 -5.69 -2.02 -10.47
N VAL A 70 -4.49 -2.47 -10.79
CA VAL A 70 -4.13 -3.88 -11.03
C VAL A 70 -2.74 -4.18 -10.47
N GLY A 71 -2.39 -5.46 -10.42
CA GLY A 71 -1.05 -5.91 -10.05
C GLY A 71 -1.04 -7.24 -9.34
N ILE A 72 0.16 -7.75 -9.08
CA ILE A 72 0.37 -9.03 -8.37
C ILE A 72 -0.26 -8.97 -6.98
N ASP A 73 -0.02 -7.90 -6.23
CA ASP A 73 -0.54 -7.70 -4.88
C ASP A 73 -2.06 -7.60 -4.86
N VAL A 74 -2.63 -6.90 -5.85
CA VAL A 74 -4.08 -6.74 -6.01
C VAL A 74 -4.75 -8.10 -6.26
N ASP A 75 -4.20 -8.90 -7.19
CA ASP A 75 -4.75 -10.19 -7.55
C ASP A 75 -4.54 -11.25 -6.45
N ILE A 76 -3.37 -11.26 -5.76
CA ILE A 76 -3.12 -12.14 -4.62
C ILE A 76 -4.08 -11.79 -3.47
N LEU A 77 -4.23 -10.50 -3.13
CA LEU A 77 -5.17 -10.08 -2.09
C LEU A 77 -6.59 -10.53 -2.43
N ALA A 78 -7.06 -10.27 -3.65
CA ALA A 78 -8.40 -10.64 -4.08
C ALA A 78 -8.64 -12.14 -3.94
N GLY A 79 -7.74 -12.96 -4.47
CA GLY A 79 -7.87 -14.41 -4.39
C GLY A 79 -7.76 -14.95 -2.96
N ALA A 80 -6.85 -14.41 -2.14
CA ALA A 80 -6.70 -14.84 -0.76
C ALA A 80 -7.93 -14.51 0.09
N MET A 81 -8.48 -13.31 -0.06
CA MET A 81 -9.67 -12.87 0.68
C MET A 81 -10.91 -13.61 0.24
N GLU A 82 -11.06 -13.95 -1.06
CA GLU A 82 -12.14 -14.80 -1.57
C GLU A 82 -12.13 -16.17 -0.89
N VAL A 83 -10.97 -16.85 -0.86
CA VAL A 83 -10.80 -18.16 -0.19
C VAL A 83 -11.08 -18.08 1.31
N ALA A 84 -10.69 -16.99 1.95
CA ALA A 84 -10.93 -16.78 3.36
C ALA A 84 -12.39 -16.41 3.70
N GLY A 85 -13.19 -16.01 2.69
CA GLY A 85 -14.54 -15.48 2.90
C GLY A 85 -14.56 -14.12 3.62
N LEU A 86 -13.49 -13.35 3.50
CA LEU A 86 -13.32 -12.04 4.14
C LEU A 86 -13.63 -10.91 3.16
N SER A 87 -14.39 -9.92 3.62
CA SER A 87 -14.69 -8.70 2.85
C SER A 87 -13.67 -7.62 3.15
N TYR A 88 -13.25 -6.89 2.12
CA TYR A 88 -12.28 -5.81 2.27
C TYR A 88 -12.58 -4.59 1.36
N ASP A 89 -11.91 -3.50 1.66
CA ASP A 89 -11.85 -2.27 0.86
C ASP A 89 -10.36 -1.98 0.63
N LEU A 90 -9.93 -1.91 -0.63
CA LEU A 90 -8.54 -1.64 -0.98
C LEU A 90 -8.37 -0.15 -1.24
N GLN A 91 -7.49 0.50 -0.49
CA GLN A 91 -7.21 1.93 -0.59
C GLN A 91 -5.80 2.16 -1.11
N SER A 92 -5.69 2.74 -2.28
CA SER A 92 -4.42 3.12 -2.92
C SER A 92 -4.00 4.50 -2.41
N LEU A 93 -2.98 4.55 -1.54
CA LEU A 93 -2.57 5.76 -0.81
C LEU A 93 -1.14 6.23 -1.11
N GLY A 94 -0.28 5.34 -1.63
CA GLY A 94 1.17 5.48 -1.64
C GLY A 94 1.80 4.76 -0.44
N PHE A 95 3.05 4.26 -0.60
CA PHE A 95 3.65 3.33 0.38
C PHE A 95 3.72 3.90 1.79
N ASP A 96 4.35 5.07 1.96
CA ASP A 96 4.51 5.70 3.29
C ASP A 96 3.15 6.03 3.93
N ALA A 97 2.20 6.54 3.14
CA ALA A 97 0.85 6.83 3.59
C ALA A 97 0.06 5.56 3.95
N ALA A 98 0.25 4.45 3.21
CA ALA A 98 -0.36 3.16 3.53
C ALA A 98 0.13 2.61 4.87
N VAL A 99 1.44 2.68 5.12
CA VAL A 99 2.04 2.30 6.40
C VAL A 99 1.51 3.18 7.54
N ALA A 100 1.49 4.51 7.34
CA ALA A 100 0.96 5.45 8.33
C ALA A 100 -0.54 5.22 8.62
N ALA A 101 -1.35 4.87 7.61
CA ALA A 101 -2.75 4.53 7.79
C ALA A 101 -2.93 3.28 8.67
N MET A 102 -2.09 2.26 8.49
CA MET A 102 -2.10 1.06 9.34
C MET A 102 -1.61 1.40 10.76
N GLU A 103 -0.54 2.17 10.93
CA GLU A 103 -0.01 2.56 12.23
C GLU A 103 -1.01 3.41 13.05
N SER A 104 -1.79 4.24 12.37
CA SER A 104 -2.85 5.05 13.00
C SER A 104 -4.18 4.31 13.22
N GLY A 105 -4.31 3.08 12.70
CA GLY A 105 -5.54 2.28 12.78
C GLY A 105 -6.63 2.71 11.79
N GLN A 106 -6.29 3.50 10.76
CA GLN A 106 -7.19 3.82 9.65
C GLN A 106 -7.25 2.68 8.62
N ALA A 107 -6.21 1.86 8.55
CA ALA A 107 -6.20 0.61 7.79
C ALA A 107 -5.98 -0.58 8.74
N ASP A 108 -6.56 -1.72 8.39
CA ASP A 108 -6.41 -2.98 9.13
C ASP A 108 -5.14 -3.74 8.72
N GLY A 109 -4.64 -3.49 7.51
CA GLY A 109 -3.41 -4.11 6.98
C GLY A 109 -2.89 -3.40 5.74
N VAL A 110 -1.67 -3.78 5.33
CA VAL A 110 -0.97 -3.26 4.14
C VAL A 110 -0.49 -4.42 3.27
N ILE A 111 -0.77 -4.33 1.98
CA ILE A 111 -0.13 -5.11 0.92
C ILE A 111 0.43 -4.14 -0.12
N ALA A 112 1.76 -4.07 -0.28
CA ALA A 112 2.41 -3.03 -1.07
C ALA A 112 3.87 -3.41 -1.41
N GLY A 113 4.12 -4.64 -1.87
CA GLY A 113 5.48 -5.14 -2.02
C GLY A 113 6.29 -4.97 -0.73
N MET A 114 5.65 -5.08 0.43
CA MET A 114 6.26 -4.71 1.69
C MET A 114 7.28 -5.73 2.16
N SER A 115 8.55 -5.35 2.15
CA SER A 115 9.67 -6.18 2.59
C SER A 115 9.53 -6.59 4.06
N ILE A 116 9.69 -7.88 4.32
CA ILE A 116 9.72 -8.46 5.67
C ILE A 116 11.13 -8.25 6.24
N THR A 117 11.32 -7.22 7.07
CA THR A 117 12.61 -6.93 7.73
C THR A 117 12.50 -7.12 9.25
N ASP A 118 13.63 -7.36 9.93
CA ASP A 118 13.62 -7.53 11.38
C ASP A 118 13.13 -6.28 12.10
N ALA A 119 13.50 -5.09 11.64
CA ALA A 119 13.01 -3.84 12.19
C ALA A 119 11.48 -3.69 12.04
N ARG A 120 10.91 -4.13 10.92
CA ARG A 120 9.45 -4.10 10.69
C ARG A 120 8.73 -5.15 11.53
N LYS A 121 9.32 -6.34 11.75
CA LYS A 121 8.76 -7.38 12.62
C LYS A 121 8.65 -6.95 14.09
N GLU A 122 9.38 -5.94 14.52
CA GLU A 122 9.19 -5.37 15.84
C GLU A 122 7.84 -4.68 16.01
N LYS A 123 7.31 -4.09 14.92
CA LYS A 123 6.08 -3.30 14.89
C LYS A 123 4.88 -4.01 14.28
N TYR A 124 5.11 -4.93 13.34
CA TYR A 124 4.08 -5.57 12.52
C TYR A 124 4.18 -7.08 12.60
N ASP A 125 3.03 -7.75 12.44
CA ASP A 125 2.96 -9.16 12.12
C ASP A 125 2.78 -9.31 10.61
N PHE A 126 3.53 -10.22 10.01
CA PHE A 126 3.52 -10.47 8.58
C PHE A 126 2.88 -11.82 8.25
N SER A 127 2.30 -11.90 7.07
CA SER A 127 1.90 -13.17 6.46
C SER A 127 3.11 -14.06 6.16
N ASP A 128 2.83 -15.28 5.74
CA ASP A 128 3.80 -16.06 4.98
C ASP A 128 4.25 -15.25 3.77
N PRO A 129 5.53 -15.36 3.38
CA PRO A 129 6.04 -14.59 2.26
C PRO A 129 5.37 -15.02 0.94
N TYR A 130 5.07 -14.02 0.11
CA TYR A 130 4.46 -14.28 -1.19
C TYR A 130 5.37 -13.98 -2.38
N PHE A 131 6.47 -13.25 -2.22
CA PHE A 131 7.40 -12.95 -3.31
C PHE A 131 8.82 -12.74 -2.79
N ASP A 132 9.85 -13.20 -3.54
CA ASP A 132 11.26 -12.96 -3.23
C ASP A 132 11.74 -11.69 -3.94
N SER A 133 12.43 -10.81 -3.21
CA SER A 133 12.90 -9.53 -3.72
C SER A 133 14.35 -9.24 -3.35
N TYR A 134 14.89 -8.20 -3.95
CA TYR A 134 16.21 -7.62 -3.70
C TYR A 134 16.14 -6.13 -4.07
N VAL A 135 17.19 -5.36 -3.81
CA VAL A 135 17.23 -3.94 -4.17
C VAL A 135 18.18 -3.68 -5.33
N ALA A 136 17.88 -2.64 -6.10
CA ALA A 136 18.64 -2.24 -7.28
C ALA A 136 18.84 -0.72 -7.33
N ALA A 137 19.93 -0.29 -7.95
CA ALA A 137 20.15 1.09 -8.37
C ALA A 137 20.07 1.17 -9.89
N ALA A 138 19.45 2.22 -10.41
CA ALA A 138 19.32 2.46 -11.83
C ALA A 138 19.61 3.93 -12.16
N ALA A 139 20.23 4.16 -13.31
CA ALA A 139 20.51 5.48 -13.85
C ALA A 139 19.80 5.66 -15.21
N LYS A 140 19.80 6.88 -15.72
CA LYS A 140 19.26 7.17 -17.06
C LYS A 140 19.94 6.29 -18.11
N ASP A 141 19.15 5.63 -18.95
CA ASP A 141 19.69 4.84 -20.07
C ASP A 141 20.42 5.75 -21.05
N GLY A 142 21.61 5.30 -21.50
CA GLY A 142 22.50 6.10 -22.34
C GLY A 142 23.17 7.28 -21.64
N GLY A 143 23.01 7.44 -20.31
CA GLY A 143 23.70 8.44 -19.51
C GLY A 143 25.13 8.01 -19.09
N ASP A 144 25.85 8.94 -18.43
CA ASP A 144 27.26 8.76 -18.05
C ASP A 144 27.47 7.89 -16.80
N VAL A 145 26.40 7.65 -16.01
CA VAL A 145 26.47 6.85 -14.77
C VAL A 145 26.21 5.40 -15.11
N THR A 146 27.25 4.57 -14.91
CA THR A 146 27.19 3.14 -15.25
C THR A 146 27.38 2.19 -14.06
N ASP A 147 27.76 2.74 -12.92
CA ASP A 147 28.01 2.04 -11.67
C ASP A 147 27.86 2.99 -10.46
N LEU A 148 28.04 2.47 -9.23
CA LEU A 148 27.92 3.26 -8.00
C LEU A 148 29.04 4.27 -7.83
N ASP A 149 30.24 4.01 -8.36
CA ASP A 149 31.38 4.96 -8.28
C ASP A 149 31.09 6.25 -9.06
N GLY A 150 30.31 6.15 -10.13
CA GLY A 150 29.82 7.28 -10.92
C GLY A 150 28.86 8.23 -10.19
N LEU A 151 28.41 7.88 -8.98
CA LEU A 151 27.49 8.71 -8.16
C LEU A 151 28.20 9.77 -7.32
N LYS A 152 29.54 9.74 -7.26
CA LYS A 152 30.31 10.66 -6.40
C LYS A 152 29.99 12.13 -6.68
N GLY A 153 29.60 12.85 -5.63
CA GLY A 153 29.22 14.27 -5.70
C GLY A 153 27.88 14.56 -6.36
N LYS A 154 27.09 13.51 -6.66
CA LYS A 154 25.77 13.63 -7.30
C LYS A 154 24.63 13.45 -6.29
N THR A 155 23.41 13.76 -6.71
CA THR A 155 22.18 13.47 -5.98
C THR A 155 21.54 12.23 -6.60
N VAL A 156 21.00 11.36 -5.74
CA VAL A 156 20.18 10.20 -6.15
C VAL A 156 18.77 10.33 -5.60
N ALA A 157 17.85 9.66 -6.24
CA ALA A 157 16.42 9.66 -5.87
C ALA A 157 16.05 8.35 -5.17
N CYS A 158 15.28 8.45 -4.07
CA CYS A 158 14.74 7.30 -3.34
C CYS A 158 13.25 7.52 -3.03
N LYS A 159 12.48 6.45 -2.89
CA LYS A 159 11.12 6.53 -2.38
C LYS A 159 11.12 6.44 -0.85
N THR A 160 10.35 7.32 -0.20
CA THR A 160 10.25 7.44 1.26
C THR A 160 9.83 6.11 1.90
N GLY A 161 10.54 5.72 2.99
CA GLY A 161 10.18 4.59 3.83
C GLY A 161 10.46 3.20 3.25
N THR A 162 11.14 3.11 2.08
CA THR A 162 11.43 1.84 1.41
C THR A 162 12.75 1.22 1.85
N GLN A 163 12.91 -0.08 1.65
CA GLN A 163 14.16 -0.79 1.92
C GLN A 163 15.27 -0.40 0.93
N SER A 164 14.93 -0.07 -0.30
CA SER A 164 15.87 0.45 -1.29
C SER A 164 16.44 1.81 -0.87
N ALA A 165 15.65 2.65 -0.19
CA ALA A 165 16.15 3.88 0.44
C ALA A 165 17.12 3.57 1.59
N ASP A 166 16.83 2.56 2.42
CA ASP A 166 17.75 2.12 3.49
C ASP A 166 19.08 1.64 2.92
N TRP A 167 19.07 0.94 1.78
CA TRP A 167 20.31 0.57 1.10
C TRP A 167 21.08 1.81 0.63
N ALA A 168 20.42 2.76 -0.04
CA ALA A 168 21.07 4.00 -0.47
C ALA A 168 21.68 4.74 0.73
N GLU A 169 20.95 4.88 1.84
CA GLU A 169 21.46 5.48 3.08
C GLU A 169 22.70 4.77 3.62
N SER A 170 22.72 3.44 3.56
CA SER A 170 23.82 2.62 4.09
C SER A 170 25.14 2.79 3.32
N ILE A 171 25.07 3.22 2.05
CA ILE A 171 26.23 3.32 1.16
C ILE A 171 26.58 4.76 0.71
N LYS A 172 25.73 5.75 1.04
CA LYS A 172 25.91 7.14 0.57
C LYS A 172 27.26 7.74 0.89
N ASP A 173 27.79 7.51 2.10
CA ASP A 173 29.07 8.05 2.52
C ASP A 173 30.23 7.34 1.79
N GLN A 174 30.10 6.05 1.53
CA GLN A 174 31.11 5.26 0.78
C GLN A 174 31.26 5.78 -0.65
N TYR A 175 30.15 6.05 -1.33
CA TYR A 175 30.14 6.49 -2.73
C TYR A 175 30.05 8.02 -2.89
N GLY A 176 29.83 8.75 -1.81
CA GLY A 176 29.89 10.21 -1.77
C GLY A 176 28.74 10.90 -2.50
N PHE A 177 27.52 10.40 -2.40
CA PHE A 177 26.31 10.99 -2.98
C PHE A 177 25.36 11.54 -1.91
N THR A 178 24.39 12.34 -2.33
CA THR A 178 23.27 12.82 -1.50
C THR A 178 21.96 12.23 -1.98
N ILE A 179 20.93 12.21 -1.11
CA ILE A 179 19.63 11.58 -1.41
C ILE A 179 18.54 12.65 -1.42
N THR A 180 17.65 12.57 -2.42
CA THR A 180 16.36 13.27 -2.45
C THR A 180 15.24 12.23 -2.39
N TYR A 181 14.22 12.51 -1.57
CA TYR A 181 13.11 11.60 -1.34
C TYR A 181 11.85 12.00 -2.11
N PHE A 182 11.11 10.99 -2.56
CA PHE A 182 9.87 11.11 -3.31
C PHE A 182 8.79 10.21 -2.70
N ASP A 183 7.53 10.58 -2.91
CA ASP A 183 6.38 9.82 -2.39
C ASP A 183 5.94 8.69 -3.35
N SER A 184 6.39 8.72 -4.63
CA SER A 184 6.05 7.71 -5.62
C SER A 184 7.22 7.32 -6.51
N SER A 185 7.20 6.07 -7.02
CA SER A 185 8.22 5.58 -7.95
C SER A 185 8.20 6.35 -9.26
N ASP A 186 7.03 6.76 -9.77
CA ASP A 186 6.93 7.53 -11.01
C ASP A 186 7.63 8.90 -10.92
N MET A 187 7.43 9.62 -9.82
CA MET A 187 8.13 10.89 -9.58
C MET A 187 9.64 10.69 -9.47
N MET A 188 10.06 9.65 -8.78
CA MET A 188 11.46 9.26 -8.62
C MET A 188 12.11 8.94 -9.98
N TYR A 189 11.45 8.15 -10.83
CA TYR A 189 11.95 7.82 -12.17
C TYR A 189 11.98 9.04 -13.09
N GLN A 190 10.95 9.88 -13.03
CA GLN A 190 10.92 11.13 -13.80
C GLN A 190 12.09 12.05 -13.43
N ASP A 191 12.42 12.15 -12.15
CA ASP A 191 13.52 12.99 -11.66
C ASP A 191 14.87 12.53 -12.24
N VAL A 192 15.11 11.23 -12.33
CA VAL A 192 16.31 10.66 -12.96
C VAL A 192 16.30 10.82 -14.48
N THR A 193 15.19 10.53 -15.15
CA THR A 193 15.13 10.61 -16.61
C THR A 193 15.23 12.03 -17.13
N THR A 194 14.80 13.03 -16.35
CA THR A 194 14.97 14.45 -16.65
C THR A 194 16.36 14.98 -16.29
N GLY A 195 17.15 14.21 -15.54
CA GLY A 195 18.55 14.54 -15.21
C GLY A 195 18.74 15.38 -13.94
N ASN A 196 17.70 15.52 -13.10
CA ASN A 196 17.83 16.21 -11.80
C ASN A 196 18.57 15.33 -10.80
N SER A 197 18.22 14.04 -10.71
CA SER A 197 19.00 13.02 -9.99
C SER A 197 19.82 12.17 -10.97
N ALA A 198 20.95 11.66 -10.51
CA ALA A 198 21.88 10.87 -11.31
C ALA A 198 21.45 9.41 -11.41
N ALA A 199 20.77 8.90 -10.38
CA ALA A 199 20.27 7.53 -10.29
C ALA A 199 19.10 7.48 -9.31
N CYS A 200 18.37 6.35 -9.30
CA CYS A 200 17.41 6.03 -8.27
C CYS A 200 17.67 4.63 -7.69
N PHE A 201 17.13 4.41 -6.50
CA PHE A 201 17.16 3.14 -5.80
C PHE A 201 15.74 2.61 -5.66
N GLU A 202 15.53 1.36 -6.07
CA GLU A 202 14.22 0.71 -6.11
C GLU A 202 14.36 -0.77 -5.83
N ASP A 203 13.26 -1.47 -5.58
CA ASP A 203 13.28 -2.92 -5.51
C ASP A 203 13.56 -3.53 -6.88
N GLY A 204 14.43 -4.54 -6.91
CA GLY A 204 14.96 -5.10 -8.15
C GLY A 204 13.91 -5.62 -9.11
N PRO A 205 12.88 -6.37 -8.67
CA PRO A 205 11.81 -6.84 -9.55
C PRO A 205 11.02 -5.69 -10.19
N VAL A 206 10.75 -4.63 -9.43
CA VAL A 206 10.05 -3.42 -9.91
C VAL A 206 10.89 -2.67 -10.93
N MET A 207 12.18 -2.48 -10.62
CA MET A 207 13.10 -1.86 -11.57
C MET A 207 13.24 -2.66 -12.84
N ALA A 208 13.39 -4.00 -12.74
CA ALA A 208 13.49 -4.88 -13.90
C ALA A 208 12.25 -4.80 -14.79
N TYR A 209 11.07 -4.78 -14.19
CA TYR A 209 9.81 -4.59 -14.91
C TYR A 209 9.78 -3.23 -15.61
N GLY A 210 10.06 -2.13 -14.92
CA GLY A 210 10.08 -0.78 -15.50
C GLY A 210 11.05 -0.67 -16.68
N VAL A 211 12.27 -1.21 -16.53
CA VAL A 211 13.27 -1.25 -17.63
C VAL A 211 12.75 -2.06 -18.80
N SER A 212 12.10 -3.20 -18.57
CA SER A 212 11.51 -4.02 -19.66
C SER A 212 10.39 -3.30 -20.42
N LYS A 213 9.74 -2.35 -19.76
CA LYS A 213 8.68 -1.49 -20.36
C LYS A 213 9.24 -0.19 -20.97
N GLY A 214 10.55 0.01 -20.92
CA GLY A 214 11.18 1.17 -21.54
C GLY A 214 11.02 2.46 -20.72
N ASN A 215 11.11 2.39 -19.40
CA ASN A 215 11.00 3.55 -18.51
C ASN A 215 12.18 4.56 -18.63
N GLY A 216 13.11 4.34 -19.57
CA GLY A 216 14.25 5.23 -19.81
C GLY A 216 15.40 5.06 -18.81
N LEU A 217 15.36 4.01 -18.00
CA LEU A 217 16.39 3.70 -17.00
C LEU A 217 17.12 2.41 -17.35
N LYS A 218 18.32 2.25 -16.77
CA LYS A 218 19.14 1.07 -16.84
C LYS A 218 19.69 0.74 -15.46
N MET A 219 19.58 -0.51 -15.02
CA MET A 219 20.18 -0.94 -13.77
C MET A 219 21.71 -0.82 -13.84
N ILE A 220 22.30 -0.26 -12.78
CA ILE A 220 23.75 -0.06 -12.64
C ILE A 220 24.33 -0.86 -11.47
N ALA A 221 23.52 -1.27 -10.52
CA ALA A 221 23.91 -2.13 -9.40
C ALA A 221 22.71 -2.89 -8.82
N THR A 222 22.98 -4.00 -8.13
CA THR A 222 22.01 -4.77 -7.36
C THR A 222 22.64 -5.20 -6.04
N GLU A 223 21.81 -5.28 -4.98
CA GLU A 223 22.23 -5.85 -3.71
C GLU A 223 21.26 -6.99 -3.36
N LYS A 224 21.80 -8.21 -3.29
CA LYS A 224 21.04 -9.45 -3.12
C LYS A 224 21.38 -10.22 -1.85
N ASP A 225 22.38 -9.77 -1.09
CA ASP A 225 22.83 -10.44 0.13
C ASP A 225 22.22 -9.81 1.38
N LYS A 226 22.60 -8.56 1.67
CA LYS A 226 22.14 -7.85 2.88
C LYS A 226 20.73 -7.30 2.76
N PHE A 227 20.29 -7.00 1.55
CA PHE A 227 18.98 -6.44 1.22
C PHE A 227 18.13 -7.40 0.35
N SER A 228 18.50 -8.70 0.34
CA SER A 228 17.59 -9.75 -0.09
C SER A 228 16.46 -9.87 0.90
N ASN A 229 15.24 -9.83 0.44
CA ASN A 229 14.06 -9.89 1.30
C ASN A 229 12.89 -10.58 0.61
N GLN A 230 11.83 -10.78 1.38
CA GLN A 230 10.58 -11.34 0.90
C GLN A 230 9.47 -10.33 1.17
N TYR A 231 8.48 -10.28 0.28
CA TYR A 231 7.29 -9.48 0.52
C TYR A 231 6.26 -10.25 1.33
N GLY A 232 5.58 -9.54 2.23
CA GLY A 232 4.50 -10.05 3.05
C GLY A 232 3.37 -9.04 3.20
N PHE A 233 2.16 -9.57 3.39
CA PHE A 233 1.04 -8.78 3.86
C PHE A 233 1.24 -8.47 5.35
N ALA A 234 1.07 -7.21 5.75
CA ALA A 234 1.37 -6.75 7.10
C ALA A 234 0.11 -6.28 7.84
N VAL A 235 0.05 -6.57 9.13
CA VAL A 235 -0.91 -6.00 10.08
C VAL A 235 -0.16 -5.43 11.28
N MET A 236 -0.78 -4.53 12.05
CA MET A 236 -0.18 -4.06 13.31
C MET A 236 0.04 -5.22 14.26
N LYS A 237 1.17 -5.23 14.94
CA LYS A 237 1.57 -6.31 15.85
C LYS A 237 0.50 -6.63 16.89
N GLY A 238 0.11 -7.90 16.95
CA GLY A 238 -0.95 -8.38 17.84
C GLY A 238 -2.36 -7.92 17.49
N LYS A 239 -2.58 -7.37 16.26
CA LYS A 239 -3.89 -6.96 15.78
C LYS A 239 -4.31 -7.79 14.57
N ASN A 240 -5.61 -7.82 14.31
CA ASN A 240 -6.18 -8.41 13.09
C ASN A 240 -5.68 -9.83 12.77
N ALA A 241 -5.50 -10.69 13.80
CA ALA A 241 -5.00 -12.06 13.62
C ALA A 241 -5.87 -12.88 12.66
N GLU A 242 -7.21 -12.74 12.73
CA GLU A 242 -8.13 -13.40 11.81
C GLU A 242 -7.89 -13.01 10.34
N LEU A 243 -7.62 -11.71 10.09
CA LEU A 243 -7.29 -11.20 8.76
C LEU A 243 -5.99 -11.84 8.24
N LEU A 244 -4.96 -11.87 9.08
CA LEU A 244 -3.64 -12.42 8.72
C LEU A 244 -3.71 -13.94 8.47
N GLU A 245 -4.41 -14.69 9.34
CA GLU A 245 -4.64 -16.13 9.18
C GLU A 245 -5.46 -16.42 7.93
N GLY A 246 -6.51 -15.62 7.68
CA GLY A 246 -7.33 -15.72 6.47
C GLY A 246 -6.51 -15.51 5.20
N PHE A 247 -5.67 -14.47 5.19
CA PHE A 247 -4.76 -14.20 4.07
C PHE A 247 -3.79 -15.37 3.84
N ASN A 248 -3.14 -15.89 4.89
CA ASN A 248 -2.22 -17.03 4.78
C ASN A 248 -2.90 -18.28 4.24
N LYS A 249 -4.11 -18.60 4.72
CA LYS A 249 -4.91 -19.71 4.21
C LYS A 249 -5.20 -19.53 2.71
N GLY A 250 -5.59 -18.32 2.31
CA GLY A 250 -5.89 -18.03 0.92
C GLY A 250 -4.64 -18.07 0.04
N LEU A 251 -3.53 -17.49 0.50
CA LEU A 251 -2.24 -17.55 -0.21
C LEU A 251 -1.79 -19.00 -0.44
N LYS A 252 -1.93 -19.85 0.59
CA LYS A 252 -1.61 -21.27 0.46
C LYS A 252 -2.47 -21.94 -0.61
N GLU A 253 -3.77 -21.71 -0.62
CA GLU A 253 -4.69 -22.29 -1.62
C GLU A 253 -4.38 -21.78 -3.03
N LEU A 254 -4.02 -20.50 -3.20
CA LEU A 254 -3.57 -19.97 -4.49
C LEU A 254 -2.33 -20.69 -5.00
N LYS A 255 -1.36 -20.96 -4.10
CA LYS A 255 -0.14 -21.70 -4.44
C LYS A 255 -0.45 -23.18 -4.77
N ASP A 256 -1.24 -23.86 -3.96
CA ASP A 256 -1.58 -25.28 -4.14
C ASP A 256 -2.40 -25.53 -5.41
N SER A 257 -3.26 -24.59 -5.81
CA SER A 257 -4.09 -24.68 -7.02
C SER A 257 -3.40 -24.23 -8.32
N GLY A 258 -2.19 -23.63 -8.22
CA GLY A 258 -1.48 -23.07 -9.37
C GLY A 258 -1.95 -21.67 -9.80
N LYS A 259 -2.99 -21.12 -9.18
CA LYS A 259 -3.47 -19.76 -9.47
C LYS A 259 -2.42 -18.69 -9.14
N TYR A 260 -1.59 -18.93 -8.15
CA TYR A 260 -0.48 -18.04 -7.82
C TYR A 260 0.48 -17.89 -9.02
N ASP A 261 0.87 -18.98 -9.67
CA ASP A 261 1.75 -18.96 -10.83
C ASP A 261 1.08 -18.29 -12.04
N GLU A 262 -0.24 -18.45 -12.19
CA GLU A 262 -1.03 -17.76 -13.21
C GLU A 262 -1.00 -16.23 -12.99
N ILE A 263 -1.12 -15.78 -11.73
CA ILE A 263 -1.00 -14.37 -11.37
C ILE A 263 0.38 -13.83 -11.74
N LEU A 264 1.47 -14.49 -11.32
CA LEU A 264 2.82 -14.06 -11.65
C LEU A 264 3.02 -13.97 -13.17
N LYS A 265 2.64 -15.00 -13.90
CA LYS A 265 2.73 -15.05 -15.36
C LYS A 265 1.93 -13.93 -16.04
N LYS A 266 0.77 -13.57 -15.53
CA LYS A 266 -0.06 -12.47 -16.07
C LYS A 266 0.71 -11.15 -16.10
N TYR A 267 1.57 -10.91 -15.12
CA TYR A 267 2.36 -9.70 -14.99
C TYR A 267 3.81 -9.84 -15.46
N GLY A 268 4.21 -11.03 -15.93
CA GLY A 268 5.55 -11.27 -16.47
C GLY A 268 6.64 -11.41 -15.40
N ALA A 269 6.25 -11.86 -14.20
CA ALA A 269 7.14 -12.12 -13.07
C ALA A 269 7.46 -13.61 -12.92
#